data_74f338da8e6a63c0ce9ebe35c54a1810
#
_entry.id   74f338da8e6a63c0ce9ebe35c54a1810
#
_cell.length_a   1.000
_cell.length_b   1.000
_cell.length_c   1.000
_cell.angle_alpha   90.00
_cell.angle_beta   90.00
_cell.angle_gamma   90.00
#
_symmetry.space_group_name_H-M   'P 1'
#
loop_
_entity.id
_entity.type
_entity.pdbx_description
1 polymer ?
#
loop_
_entity_poly.entity_id
_entity_poly.type
_entity_poly.pdbx_seq_one_letter_code
_entity_poly.pdbx_strand_id
1 'polypeptide(L)'
;MDESAFSDYVAARRPQLFRTACLLCGDPHRAEDVVQDALTRLYASWDRVARMDNIDGYVRRILVNAHYGDRRRPWRRERVSEPREIPLEPGFPVEDAEVIRSAVMSLPAGQRRVIVLRHIWNLTIEETAAELRISTGTVKSQNADAVAALRRTLASSFGAALGQGEER
;
A
#
# COMPACT_ATOMS: atom_id res chain seq x y z
N MET A 1 -18.17 -3.22 23.85
CA MET A 1 -17.58 -2.89 22.55
C MET A 1 -18.59 -2.09 21.77
N ASP A 2 -18.21 -0.92 21.25
CA ASP A 2 -19.07 -0.09 20.41
C ASP A 2 -18.94 -0.57 18.94
N GLU A 3 -19.86 -1.43 18.51
CA GLU A 3 -19.88 -2.01 17.16
C GLU A 3 -20.20 -0.95 16.09
N SER A 4 -20.97 0.09 16.43
CA SER A 4 -21.28 1.18 15.52
C SER A 4 -20.01 1.96 15.18
N ALA A 5 -19.25 2.38 16.20
CA ALA A 5 -18.00 3.11 16.00
C ALA A 5 -16.96 2.29 15.22
N PHE A 6 -16.90 0.98 15.43
CA PHE A 6 -16.04 0.10 14.63
C PHE A 6 -16.50 0.06 13.16
N SER A 7 -17.80 -0.13 12.92
CA SER A 7 -18.35 -0.20 11.56
C SER A 7 -18.14 1.11 10.80
N ASP A 8 -18.35 2.25 11.45
CA ASP A 8 -18.11 3.58 10.87
C ASP A 8 -16.64 3.78 10.52
N TYR A 9 -15.72 3.37 11.40
CA TYR A 9 -14.29 3.40 11.12
C TYR A 9 -13.93 2.54 9.90
N VAL A 10 -14.43 1.30 9.85
CA VAL A 10 -14.17 0.38 8.73
C VAL A 10 -14.70 0.95 7.42
N ALA A 11 -15.94 1.47 7.42
CA ALA A 11 -16.55 2.04 6.23
C ALA A 11 -15.72 3.22 5.69
N ALA A 12 -15.21 4.07 6.58
CA ALA A 12 -14.40 5.24 6.20
C ALA A 12 -12.99 4.86 5.72
N ARG A 13 -12.35 3.83 6.29
CA ARG A 13 -10.93 3.54 6.08
C ARG A 13 -10.64 2.36 5.14
N ARG A 14 -11.59 1.45 4.96
CA ARG A 14 -11.41 0.24 4.13
C ARG A 14 -10.87 0.55 2.72
N PRO A 15 -11.35 1.59 1.99
CA PRO A 15 -10.81 1.90 0.66
C PRO A 15 -9.31 2.24 0.69
N GLN A 16 -8.86 3.05 1.65
CA GLN A 16 -7.45 3.41 1.81
C GLN A 16 -6.60 2.20 2.21
N LEU A 17 -7.10 1.36 3.12
CA LEU A 17 -6.41 0.14 3.56
C LEU A 17 -6.23 -0.83 2.38
N PHE A 18 -7.28 -1.00 1.58
CA PHE A 18 -7.23 -1.87 0.40
C PHE A 18 -6.25 -1.37 -0.65
N ARG A 19 -6.27 -0.07 -0.99
CA ARG A 19 -5.28 0.53 -1.89
C ARG A 19 -3.85 0.31 -1.40
N THR A 20 -3.60 0.56 -0.11
CA THR A 20 -2.30 0.33 0.52
C THR A 20 -1.86 -1.13 0.37
N ALA A 21 -2.76 -2.08 0.66
CA ALA A 21 -2.48 -3.49 0.54
C ALA A 21 -2.20 -3.90 -0.92
N CYS A 22 -2.95 -3.38 -1.90
CA CYS A 22 -2.70 -3.61 -3.32
C CYS A 22 -1.32 -3.13 -3.75
N LEU A 23 -0.89 -1.95 -3.31
CA LEU A 23 0.44 -1.41 -3.60
C LEU A 23 1.57 -2.19 -2.92
N LEU A 24 1.31 -2.83 -1.78
CA LEU A 24 2.29 -3.66 -1.09
C LEU A 24 2.36 -5.09 -1.66
N CYS A 25 1.21 -5.70 -1.94
CA CYS A 25 1.09 -7.11 -2.34
C CYS A 25 1.16 -7.32 -3.86
N GLY A 26 0.67 -6.37 -4.65
CA GLY A 26 0.56 -6.45 -6.10
C GLY A 26 -0.59 -7.32 -6.61
N ASP A 27 -1.26 -8.03 -5.74
CA ASP A 27 -2.37 -8.93 -6.03
C ASP A 27 -3.60 -8.53 -5.22
N PRO A 28 -4.73 -8.20 -5.85
CA PRO A 28 -5.95 -7.76 -5.17
C PRO A 28 -6.53 -8.79 -4.20
N HIS A 29 -6.44 -10.10 -4.51
CA HIS A 29 -6.95 -11.14 -3.61
C HIS A 29 -6.10 -11.23 -2.34
N ARG A 30 -4.77 -11.17 -2.48
CA ARG A 30 -3.87 -11.09 -1.32
C ARG A 30 -4.06 -9.80 -0.53
N ALA A 31 -4.31 -8.70 -1.22
CA ALA A 31 -4.61 -7.42 -0.59
C ALA A 31 -5.88 -7.52 0.26
N GLU A 32 -6.93 -8.15 -0.26
CA GLU A 32 -8.17 -8.38 0.49
C GLU A 32 -7.91 -9.25 1.73
N ASP A 33 -7.18 -10.35 1.60
CA ASP A 33 -6.82 -11.23 2.72
C ASP A 33 -6.05 -10.46 3.82
N VAL A 34 -5.09 -9.62 3.41
CA VAL A 34 -4.30 -8.81 4.34
C VAL A 34 -5.16 -7.76 5.04
N VAL A 35 -6.07 -7.12 4.32
CA VAL A 35 -7.02 -6.15 4.90
C VAL A 35 -7.96 -6.85 5.89
N GLN A 36 -8.51 -8.00 5.54
CA GLN A 36 -9.40 -8.76 6.41
C GLN A 36 -8.67 -9.22 7.69
N ASP A 37 -7.43 -9.71 7.58
CA ASP A 37 -6.62 -10.06 8.75
C ASP A 37 -6.34 -8.83 9.64
N ALA A 38 -6.03 -7.69 9.03
CA ALA A 38 -5.80 -6.45 9.77
C ALA A 38 -7.07 -5.97 10.50
N LEU A 39 -8.22 -6.01 9.83
CA LEU A 39 -9.52 -5.63 10.43
C LEU A 39 -9.96 -6.61 11.53
N THR A 40 -9.71 -7.89 11.36
CA THR A 40 -9.98 -8.91 12.39
C THR A 40 -9.16 -8.66 13.66
N ARG A 41 -7.88 -8.35 13.52
CA ARG A 41 -7.02 -7.99 14.66
C ARG A 41 -7.43 -6.67 15.31
N LEU A 42 -7.82 -5.68 14.49
CA LEU A 42 -8.36 -4.43 14.99
C LEU A 42 -9.62 -4.69 15.83
N TYR A 43 -10.56 -5.48 15.31
CA TYR A 43 -11.80 -5.83 16.00
C TYR A 43 -11.52 -6.49 17.36
N ALA A 44 -10.63 -7.47 17.38
CA ALA A 44 -10.23 -8.14 18.62
C ALA A 44 -9.58 -7.21 19.66
N SER A 45 -9.08 -6.06 19.23
CA SER A 45 -8.40 -5.07 20.08
C SER A 45 -9.18 -3.76 20.21
N TRP A 46 -10.40 -3.68 19.67
CA TRP A 46 -11.13 -2.42 19.47
C TRP A 46 -11.32 -1.61 20.74
N ASP A 47 -11.74 -2.24 21.84
CA ASP A 47 -11.96 -1.55 23.12
C ASP A 47 -10.72 -0.82 23.65
N ARG A 48 -9.55 -1.32 23.33
CA ARG A 48 -8.27 -0.72 23.69
C ARG A 48 -7.85 0.33 22.65
N VAL A 49 -7.96 0.00 21.37
CA VAL A 49 -7.44 0.82 20.27
C VAL A 49 -8.31 2.04 20.00
N ALA A 50 -9.64 1.94 20.19
CA ALA A 50 -10.56 3.07 20.06
C ALA A 50 -10.27 4.23 21.04
N ARG A 51 -9.52 3.97 22.12
CA ARG A 51 -9.07 4.98 23.09
C ARG A 51 -7.69 5.57 22.75
N MET A 52 -7.06 5.12 21.69
CA MET A 52 -5.75 5.62 21.27
C MET A 52 -5.93 6.85 20.38
N ASP A 53 -4.99 7.78 20.45
CA ASP A 53 -4.99 8.98 19.63
C ASP A 53 -4.76 8.68 18.14
N ASN A 54 -4.26 7.49 17.79
CA ASN A 54 -3.89 7.13 16.41
C ASN A 54 -4.29 5.69 16.07
N ILE A 55 -5.57 5.48 15.80
CA ILE A 55 -6.13 4.19 15.34
C ILE A 55 -5.51 3.82 13.97
N ASP A 56 -5.39 4.78 13.07
CA ASP A 56 -4.82 4.57 11.73
C ASP A 56 -3.38 4.05 11.79
N GLY A 57 -2.57 4.57 12.70
CA GLY A 57 -1.21 4.09 12.94
C GLY A 57 -1.16 2.63 13.38
N TYR A 58 -2.10 2.22 14.24
CA TYR A 58 -2.20 0.83 14.69
C TYR A 58 -2.55 -0.11 13.53
N VAL A 59 -3.58 0.22 12.75
CA VAL A 59 -4.04 -0.61 11.62
C VAL A 59 -3.01 -0.65 10.51
N ARG A 60 -2.42 0.48 10.16
CA ARG A 60 -1.34 0.57 9.17
C ARG A 60 -0.17 -0.35 9.53
N ARG A 61 0.25 -0.35 10.79
CA ARG A 61 1.33 -1.23 11.29
C ARG A 61 0.98 -2.70 11.12
N ILE A 62 -0.26 -3.10 11.43
CA ILE A 62 -0.71 -4.48 11.22
C ILE A 62 -0.63 -4.82 9.73
N LEU A 63 -1.14 -3.95 8.86
CA LEU A 63 -1.18 -4.14 7.41
C LEU A 63 0.22 -4.29 6.79
N VAL A 64 1.14 -3.39 7.14
CA VAL A 64 2.53 -3.43 6.67
C VAL A 64 3.25 -4.69 7.18
N ASN A 65 3.02 -5.08 8.45
CA ASN A 65 3.63 -6.27 9.03
C ASN A 65 3.01 -7.57 8.51
N ALA A 66 1.71 -7.61 8.22
CA ALA A 66 1.04 -8.78 7.66
C ALA A 66 1.62 -9.14 6.29
N HIS A 67 1.87 -8.14 5.44
CA HIS A 67 2.56 -8.34 4.17
C HIS A 67 3.96 -8.95 4.35
N TYR A 68 4.65 -8.60 5.45
CA TYR A 68 5.98 -9.16 5.75
C TYR A 68 5.93 -10.60 6.29
N GLY A 69 4.97 -10.88 7.15
CA GLY A 69 4.77 -12.22 7.73
C GLY A 69 4.40 -13.26 6.68
N ASP A 70 3.64 -12.84 5.68
CA ASP A 70 3.16 -13.71 4.61
C ASP A 70 4.30 -14.14 3.64
N ARG A 71 5.33 -13.31 3.46
CA ARG A 71 6.53 -13.69 2.68
C ARG A 71 7.35 -14.79 3.33
N ARG A 72 7.22 -15.04 4.63
CA ARG A 72 7.89 -16.13 5.36
C ARG A 72 7.12 -17.45 5.32
N ARG A 73 5.90 -17.50 4.76
CA ARG A 73 5.09 -18.71 4.63
C ARG A 73 5.06 -19.19 3.17
N PRO A 74 5.88 -20.18 2.76
CA PRO A 74 6.05 -20.59 1.36
C PRO A 74 4.78 -21.14 0.68
N TRP A 75 3.84 -21.70 1.44
CA TRP A 75 2.67 -22.41 0.94
C TRP A 75 1.52 -21.51 0.43
N ARG A 76 1.59 -20.19 0.69
CA ARG A 76 0.58 -19.21 0.18
C ARG A 76 0.91 -18.62 -1.19
N ARG A 77 1.99 -19.09 -1.86
CA ARG A 77 2.47 -18.50 -3.12
C ARG A 77 1.70 -18.92 -4.38
N GLU A 78 0.83 -19.92 -4.30
CA GLU A 78 0.15 -20.48 -5.47
C GLU A 78 -1.36 -20.19 -5.48
N ARG A 79 -1.73 -18.96 -5.80
CA ARG A 79 -3.04 -18.68 -6.39
C ARG A 79 -2.82 -17.66 -7.50
N VAL A 80 -2.86 -18.15 -8.74
CA VAL A 80 -3.03 -17.31 -9.93
C VAL A 80 -4.41 -16.70 -9.82
N SER A 81 -4.49 -15.41 -9.57
CA SER A 81 -5.73 -14.67 -9.42
C SER A 81 -6.12 -14.03 -10.74
N GLU A 82 -7.39 -14.13 -11.11
CA GLU A 82 -7.93 -13.37 -12.23
C GLU A 82 -7.78 -11.86 -11.99
N PRO A 83 -7.56 -11.06 -13.05
CA PRO A 83 -7.44 -9.63 -12.93
C PRO A 83 -8.70 -9.03 -12.32
N ARG A 84 -8.59 -8.46 -11.13
CA ARG A 84 -9.66 -7.69 -10.49
C ARG A 84 -9.27 -6.23 -10.48
N GLU A 85 -10.20 -5.38 -10.89
CA GLU A 85 -9.98 -3.93 -10.88
C GLU A 85 -9.66 -3.44 -9.47
N ILE A 86 -8.56 -2.70 -9.33
CA ILE A 86 -8.18 -2.03 -8.10
C ILE A 86 -8.96 -0.71 -8.07
N PRO A 87 -9.81 -0.47 -7.05
CA PRO A 87 -10.50 0.79 -6.94
C PRO A 87 -9.50 1.94 -6.78
N LEU A 88 -9.53 2.88 -7.70
CA LEU A 88 -8.73 4.08 -7.69
C LEU A 88 -9.54 5.26 -7.16
N GLU A 89 -8.83 6.30 -6.73
CA GLU A 89 -9.49 7.56 -6.40
C GLU A 89 -10.23 8.12 -7.62
N PRO A 90 -11.42 8.72 -7.42
CA PRO A 90 -12.09 9.42 -8.50
C PRO A 90 -11.16 10.52 -9.07
N GLY A 91 -10.82 10.43 -10.34
CA GLY A 91 -10.02 11.44 -11.02
C GLY A 91 -8.77 10.94 -11.76
N PHE A 92 -8.36 9.68 -11.56
CA PHE A 92 -7.30 9.08 -12.39
C PHE A 92 -7.91 8.16 -13.46
N PRO A 93 -7.47 8.27 -14.73
CA PRO A 93 -7.79 7.27 -15.75
C PRO A 93 -7.34 5.87 -15.26
N VAL A 94 -8.17 4.86 -15.50
CA VAL A 94 -7.90 3.47 -15.04
C VAL A 94 -6.56 2.96 -15.60
N GLU A 95 -6.23 3.37 -16.82
CA GLU A 95 -4.97 3.04 -17.51
C GLU A 95 -3.75 3.59 -16.78
N ASP A 96 -3.79 4.86 -16.35
CA ASP A 96 -2.69 5.50 -15.60
C ASP A 96 -2.43 4.84 -14.27
N ALA A 97 -3.46 4.36 -13.64
CA ALA A 97 -3.36 3.69 -12.36
C ALA A 97 -2.70 2.32 -12.43
N GLU A 98 -2.96 1.55 -13.47
CA GLU A 98 -2.26 0.28 -13.68
C GLU A 98 -0.78 0.52 -13.97
N VAL A 99 -0.45 1.58 -14.73
CA VAL A 99 0.94 1.99 -14.98
C VAL A 99 1.63 2.37 -13.67
N ILE A 100 0.99 3.17 -12.82
CA ILE A 100 1.54 3.56 -11.51
C ILE A 100 1.69 2.34 -10.61
N ARG A 101 0.69 1.47 -10.54
CA ARG A 101 0.73 0.24 -9.75
C ARG A 101 1.91 -0.65 -10.20
N SER A 102 2.03 -0.87 -11.50
CA SER A 102 3.10 -1.67 -12.08
C SER A 102 4.48 -1.07 -11.77
N ALA A 103 4.63 0.25 -11.89
CA ALA A 103 5.86 0.94 -11.54
C ALA A 103 6.22 0.77 -10.05
N VAL A 104 5.25 0.92 -9.13
CA VAL A 104 5.47 0.71 -7.70
C VAL A 104 5.81 -0.75 -7.41
N MET A 105 5.18 -1.70 -8.09
CA MET A 105 5.46 -3.13 -7.94
C MET A 105 6.83 -3.53 -8.45
N SER A 106 7.44 -2.80 -9.38
CA SER A 106 8.79 -3.03 -9.86
C SER A 106 9.86 -2.64 -8.83
N LEU A 107 9.52 -1.84 -7.83
CA LEU A 107 10.44 -1.43 -6.77
C LEU A 107 10.81 -2.60 -5.86
N PRO A 108 12.05 -2.64 -5.35
CA PRO A 108 12.41 -3.52 -4.24
C PRO A 108 11.48 -3.32 -3.04
N ALA A 109 11.18 -4.39 -2.30
CA ALA A 109 10.18 -4.37 -1.22
C ALA A 109 10.43 -3.30 -0.14
N GLY A 110 11.70 -3.01 0.19
CA GLY A 110 12.05 -1.94 1.13
C GLY A 110 11.68 -0.56 0.61
N GLN A 111 12.07 -0.27 -0.63
CA GLN A 111 11.76 1.00 -1.31
C GLN A 111 10.23 1.18 -1.47
N ARG A 112 9.52 0.14 -1.85
CA ARG A 112 8.07 0.15 -1.99
C ARG A 112 7.36 0.52 -0.70
N ARG A 113 7.78 -0.04 0.44
CA ARG A 113 7.21 0.32 1.76
C ARG A 113 7.47 1.77 2.12
N VAL A 114 8.67 2.24 1.88
CA VAL A 114 9.01 3.65 2.13
C VAL A 114 8.11 4.56 1.29
N ILE A 115 7.95 4.28 -0.01
CA ILE A 115 7.07 5.06 -0.89
C ILE A 115 5.62 5.06 -0.39
N VAL A 116 5.09 3.89 -0.04
CA VAL A 116 3.70 3.79 0.46
C VAL A 116 3.51 4.59 1.74
N LEU A 117 4.41 4.45 2.71
CA LEU A 117 4.30 5.18 3.98
C LEU A 117 4.50 6.69 3.82
N ARG A 118 5.45 7.09 2.98
CA ARG A 118 5.76 8.51 2.76
C ARG A 118 4.70 9.23 1.94
N HIS A 119 4.18 8.61 0.87
CA HIS A 119 3.37 9.29 -0.13
C HIS A 119 1.88 8.91 -0.11
N ILE A 120 1.51 7.74 0.39
CA ILE A 120 0.09 7.36 0.56
C ILE A 120 -0.41 7.72 1.97
N TRP A 121 0.45 7.53 2.98
CA TRP A 121 0.12 7.83 4.37
C TRP A 121 0.67 9.17 4.87
N ASN A 122 1.43 9.89 4.05
CA ASN A 122 2.03 11.19 4.36
C ASN A 122 2.86 11.22 5.66
N LEU A 123 3.52 10.10 5.98
CA LEU A 123 4.39 10.04 7.16
C LEU A 123 5.67 10.84 6.93
N THR A 124 6.20 11.45 7.99
CA THR A 124 7.53 12.04 7.98
C THR A 124 8.63 10.98 7.83
N ILE A 125 9.86 11.39 7.59
CA ILE A 125 11.01 10.47 7.55
C ILE A 125 11.18 9.78 8.89
N GLU A 126 11.03 10.51 9.98
CA GLU A 126 11.14 10.02 11.36
C GLU A 126 10.06 9.00 11.69
N GLU A 127 8.81 9.29 11.35
CA GLU A 127 7.67 8.39 11.53
C GLU A 127 7.83 7.11 10.68
N THR A 128 8.28 7.25 9.43
CA THR A 128 8.54 6.11 8.54
C THR A 128 9.67 5.24 9.09
N ALA A 129 10.73 5.84 9.60
CA ALA A 129 11.86 5.14 10.21
C ALA A 129 11.41 4.34 11.45
N ALA A 130 10.61 4.97 12.31
CA ALA A 130 10.03 4.33 13.50
C ALA A 130 9.08 3.18 13.14
N GLU A 131 8.22 3.37 12.14
CA GLU A 131 7.27 2.38 11.66
C GLU A 131 7.96 1.13 11.10
N LEU A 132 9.00 1.34 10.27
CA LEU A 132 9.75 0.26 9.62
C LEU A 132 10.90 -0.29 10.47
N ARG A 133 11.21 0.34 11.60
CA ARG A 133 12.36 0.03 12.48
C ARG A 133 13.69 0.06 11.72
N ILE A 134 13.90 1.11 10.96
CA ILE A 134 15.14 1.40 10.21
C ILE A 134 15.63 2.81 10.54
N SER A 135 16.85 3.15 10.14
CA SER A 135 17.37 4.50 10.35
C SER A 135 16.72 5.53 9.42
N THR A 136 16.69 6.79 9.85
CA THR A 136 16.24 7.91 9.00
C THR A 136 17.11 8.05 7.74
N GLY A 137 18.41 7.74 7.84
CA GLY A 137 19.31 7.68 6.69
C GLY A 137 18.89 6.63 5.67
N THR A 138 18.49 5.44 6.14
CA THR A 138 17.95 4.37 5.28
C THR A 138 16.64 4.80 4.61
N VAL A 139 15.75 5.48 5.33
CA VAL A 139 14.50 6.00 4.74
C VAL A 139 14.83 7.01 3.64
N LYS A 140 15.75 7.95 3.88
CA LYS A 140 16.14 8.96 2.89
C LYS A 140 16.72 8.35 1.63
N SER A 141 17.66 7.40 1.76
CA SER A 141 18.26 6.75 0.60
C SER A 141 17.24 5.90 -0.18
N GLN A 142 16.45 5.06 0.51
CA GLN A 142 15.42 4.25 -0.14
C GLN A 142 14.35 5.11 -0.82
N ASN A 143 13.95 6.23 -0.22
CA ASN A 143 13.00 7.14 -0.84
C ASN A 143 13.58 7.80 -2.10
N ALA A 144 14.82 8.28 -2.05
CA ALA A 144 15.49 8.89 -3.20
C ALA A 144 15.63 7.89 -4.37
N ASP A 145 16.10 6.68 -4.08
CA ASP A 145 16.27 5.62 -5.08
C ASP A 145 14.93 5.20 -5.70
N ALA A 146 13.90 5.05 -4.87
CA ALA A 146 12.56 4.71 -5.31
C ALA A 146 11.95 5.78 -6.21
N VAL A 147 12.03 7.05 -5.81
CA VAL A 147 11.53 8.18 -6.61
C VAL A 147 12.26 8.25 -7.96
N ALA A 148 13.59 8.07 -7.97
CA ALA A 148 14.37 8.05 -9.20
C ALA A 148 13.96 6.88 -10.12
N ALA A 149 13.74 5.69 -9.56
CA ALA A 149 13.27 4.52 -10.30
C ALA A 149 11.88 4.73 -10.88
N LEU A 150 10.93 5.24 -10.08
CA LEU A 150 9.58 5.55 -10.54
C LEU A 150 9.56 6.57 -11.66
N ARG A 151 10.34 7.66 -11.55
CA ARG A 151 10.46 8.67 -12.61
C ARG A 151 10.93 8.06 -13.93
N ARG A 152 11.92 7.18 -13.90
CA ARG A 152 12.42 6.50 -15.12
C ARG A 152 11.34 5.60 -15.74
N THR A 153 10.70 4.78 -14.92
CA THR A 153 9.66 3.85 -15.39
C THR A 153 8.46 4.59 -15.94
N LEU A 154 7.99 5.62 -15.24
CA LEU A 154 6.82 6.40 -15.69
C LEU A 154 7.13 7.24 -16.94
N ALA A 155 8.33 7.83 -17.04
CA ALA A 155 8.74 8.56 -18.23
C ALA A 155 8.76 7.66 -19.47
N SER A 156 9.25 6.41 -19.35
CA SER A 156 9.23 5.46 -20.46
C SER A 156 7.82 5.02 -20.84
N SER A 157 6.94 4.82 -19.86
CA SER A 157 5.55 4.40 -20.10
C SER A 157 4.71 5.51 -20.73
N PHE A 158 4.80 6.73 -20.23
CA PHE A 158 4.07 7.88 -20.79
C PHE A 158 4.70 8.39 -22.09
N GLY A 159 6.02 8.30 -22.27
CA GLY A 159 6.70 8.64 -23.53
C GLY A 159 6.32 7.70 -24.68
N ALA A 160 6.16 6.40 -24.39
CA ALA A 160 5.66 5.44 -25.37
C ALA A 160 4.19 5.69 -25.77
N ALA A 161 3.36 6.13 -24.82
CA ALA A 161 1.96 6.46 -25.09
C ALA A 161 1.82 7.72 -25.98
N LEU A 162 2.68 8.73 -25.80
CA LEU A 162 2.68 9.94 -26.62
C LEU A 162 3.25 9.69 -28.04
N GLY A 163 4.20 8.76 -28.19
CA GLY A 163 4.78 8.41 -29.49
C GLY A 163 3.85 7.62 -30.42
N GLN A 164 2.81 6.99 -29.91
CA GLN A 164 1.82 6.25 -30.71
C GLN A 164 0.67 7.15 -31.22
N GLY A 165 0.58 8.39 -30.79
CA GLY A 165 -0.45 9.35 -31.20
C GLY A 165 -0.09 10.16 -32.46
N GLU A 166 1.15 10.14 -32.98
CA GLU A 166 1.61 10.93 -34.11
C GLU A 166 1.64 10.18 -35.43
N GLU A 167 1.23 8.90 -35.49
CA GLU A 167 1.14 8.14 -36.75
C GLU A 167 -0.32 7.83 -37.14
N ARG A 168 -1.15 8.88 -37.28
CA ARG A 168 -2.44 8.77 -38.00
C ARG A 168 -2.75 10.05 -38.76
#